data_ee07f8da642fdc90ac9eed8427d98a5d
#
_entry.id   ee07f8da642fdc90ac9eed8427d98a5d
#
_cell.length_a   1.000
_cell.length_b   1.000
_cell.length_c   1.000
_cell.angle_alpha   90.00
_cell.angle_beta   90.00
_cell.angle_gamma   90.00
#
_symmetry.space_group_name_H-M   'P 1'
#
loop_
_entity.id
_entity.type
_entity.pdbx_description
1 polymer ?
#
loop_
_entity_poly.entity_id
_entity_poly.type
_entity_poly.pdbx_seq_one_letter_code
_entity_poly.pdbx_strand_id
1 'polypeptide(L)'
;MNKKVSEIMNTSPKILSYPLDFNEINRIKKMDIFQIPIVDKNNRVVGLYNAKSEEVEKKKNHVVIMSGGVGKRLSPYTKKIPKALVLVNNKTLLEIIIEKIKFYGFSNYLFMLRHKSNLIKNYLKKKITNSLNYKCFVEKTPLGTAGSLKLLKNVVKRSFLLINCDIISDLDYGEFLNFHKKTKAHISIAVKEIESRTDFGVIKAKGNRVYDLEEKPIKKININGGIYIIEPKIINLIKKKENIDMISLIKRAIKKNYKVVIYPIYEKWIDVGTPNSLRIARKNV
;
A
#
# COMPACT_ATOMS: atom_id res chain seq x y z
N MET A 1 -5.05 35.14 -36.49
CA MET A 1 -5.59 35.67 -35.19
C MET A 1 -4.53 35.49 -34.14
N ASN A 2 -3.78 36.54 -33.80
CA ASN A 2 -2.75 36.46 -32.72
C ASN A 2 -3.37 37.01 -31.42
N LYS A 3 -4.21 36.22 -30.75
CA LYS A 3 -4.63 36.52 -29.37
C LYS A 3 -3.52 36.14 -28.42
N LYS A 4 -3.23 36.98 -27.42
CA LYS A 4 -2.30 36.65 -26.35
C LYS A 4 -2.92 35.54 -25.48
N VAL A 5 -2.10 34.62 -24.94
CA VAL A 5 -2.57 33.55 -24.06
C VAL A 5 -3.37 34.11 -22.86
N SER A 6 -2.95 35.28 -22.34
CA SER A 6 -3.65 35.98 -21.25
C SER A 6 -5.09 36.41 -21.56
N GLU A 7 -5.47 36.49 -22.83
CA GLU A 7 -6.83 36.89 -23.26
C GLU A 7 -7.79 35.69 -23.37
N ILE A 8 -7.25 34.48 -23.39
CA ILE A 8 -8.02 33.24 -23.58
C ILE A 8 -7.87 32.23 -22.43
N MET A 9 -6.90 32.44 -21.54
CA MET A 9 -6.69 31.55 -20.40
C MET A 9 -7.75 31.76 -19.32
N ASN A 10 -8.08 30.68 -18.58
CA ASN A 10 -8.85 30.81 -17.35
C ASN A 10 -7.95 31.39 -16.26
N THR A 11 -8.25 32.60 -15.78
CA THR A 11 -7.49 33.32 -14.77
C THR A 11 -7.77 32.85 -13.34
N SER A 12 -8.83 32.03 -13.12
CA SER A 12 -9.22 31.47 -11.83
C SER A 12 -9.52 29.98 -11.96
N PRO A 13 -8.56 29.15 -12.36
CA PRO A 13 -8.79 27.72 -12.55
C PRO A 13 -9.12 27.05 -11.22
N LYS A 14 -9.98 26.04 -11.24
CA LYS A 14 -10.08 25.11 -10.11
C LYS A 14 -8.76 24.35 -10.00
N ILE A 15 -8.25 24.26 -8.79
CA ILE A 15 -6.98 23.57 -8.49
C ILE A 15 -7.25 22.45 -7.48
N LEU A 16 -6.40 21.43 -7.48
CA LEU A 16 -6.30 20.42 -6.44
C LEU A 16 -5.02 20.65 -5.65
N SER A 17 -5.11 20.57 -4.34
CA SER A 17 -3.93 20.68 -3.47
C SER A 17 -3.22 19.34 -3.32
N TYR A 18 -1.90 19.33 -3.40
CA TYR A 18 -1.10 18.15 -3.06
C TYR A 18 -0.73 18.17 -1.58
N PRO A 19 -0.93 17.04 -0.83
CA PRO A 19 -1.42 15.74 -1.28
C PRO A 19 -2.92 15.75 -1.62
N LEU A 20 -3.30 14.98 -2.64
CA LEU A 20 -4.67 14.97 -3.17
C LEU A 20 -5.69 14.54 -2.11
N ASP A 21 -6.72 15.35 -1.90
CA ASP A 21 -7.89 14.98 -1.12
C ASP A 21 -8.94 14.28 -2.00
N PHE A 22 -9.25 13.04 -1.67
CA PHE A 22 -10.23 12.22 -2.40
C PHE A 22 -11.65 12.79 -2.35
N ASN A 23 -12.02 13.53 -1.30
CA ASN A 23 -13.32 14.18 -1.21
C ASN A 23 -13.40 15.37 -2.19
N GLU A 24 -12.31 16.10 -2.33
CA GLU A 24 -12.18 17.19 -3.28
C GLU A 24 -12.23 16.69 -4.72
N ILE A 25 -11.51 15.60 -5.02
CA ILE A 25 -11.58 14.92 -6.32
C ILE A 25 -13.01 14.48 -6.66
N ASN A 26 -13.73 13.89 -5.69
CA ASN A 26 -15.11 13.45 -5.91
C ASN A 26 -16.09 14.61 -6.10
N ARG A 27 -15.84 15.78 -5.51
CA ARG A 27 -16.58 17.01 -5.78
C ARG A 27 -16.35 17.50 -7.20
N ILE A 28 -15.11 17.52 -7.63
CA ILE A 28 -14.68 18.00 -8.95
C ILE A 28 -15.16 17.08 -10.06
N LYS A 29 -15.19 15.74 -9.85
CA LYS A 29 -15.79 14.78 -10.79
C LYS A 29 -17.25 15.03 -11.14
N LYS A 30 -17.98 15.75 -10.30
CA LYS A 30 -19.37 16.18 -10.55
C LYS A 30 -19.47 17.49 -11.33
N MET A 31 -18.34 18.16 -11.58
CA MET A 31 -18.24 19.38 -12.36
C MET A 31 -17.74 18.98 -13.76
N ASP A 32 -18.24 19.61 -14.81
CA ASP A 32 -17.78 19.40 -16.19
C ASP A 32 -16.38 20.01 -16.45
N ILE A 33 -15.44 19.79 -15.52
CA ILE A 33 -14.06 20.23 -15.62
C ILE A 33 -13.18 19.03 -15.87
N PHE A 34 -12.45 19.00 -16.98
CA PHE A 34 -11.72 17.84 -17.45
C PHE A 34 -10.25 17.82 -17.06
N GLN A 35 -9.63 18.98 -16.91
CA GLN A 35 -8.22 19.13 -16.60
C GLN A 35 -8.04 20.12 -15.44
N ILE A 36 -7.44 19.64 -14.36
CA ILE A 36 -7.33 20.40 -13.12
C ILE A 36 -5.88 20.39 -12.68
N PRO A 37 -5.22 21.56 -12.58
CA PRO A 37 -3.87 21.67 -12.05
C PRO A 37 -3.80 21.16 -10.62
N ILE A 38 -2.77 20.38 -10.32
CA ILE A 38 -2.41 19.98 -8.96
C ILE A 38 -1.31 20.91 -8.50
N VAL A 39 -1.48 21.56 -7.36
CA VAL A 39 -0.50 22.51 -6.81
C VAL A 39 0.04 22.05 -5.46
N ASP A 40 1.28 22.42 -5.16
CA ASP A 40 1.89 22.23 -3.84
C ASP A 40 1.44 23.33 -2.86
N LYS A 41 1.92 23.25 -1.62
CA LYS A 41 1.66 24.24 -0.56
C LYS A 41 2.15 25.67 -0.88
N ASN A 42 3.00 25.83 -1.89
CA ASN A 42 3.52 27.09 -2.37
C ASN A 42 2.79 27.57 -3.65
N ASN A 43 1.67 26.95 -3.99
CA ASN A 43 0.85 27.23 -5.17
C ASN A 43 1.57 26.98 -6.51
N ARG A 44 2.60 26.11 -6.53
CA ARG A 44 3.31 25.72 -7.74
C ARG A 44 2.66 24.46 -8.33
N VAL A 45 2.46 24.48 -9.64
CA VAL A 45 1.90 23.32 -10.35
C VAL A 45 2.88 22.16 -10.31
N VAL A 46 2.45 21.05 -9.68
CA VAL A 46 3.22 19.82 -9.54
C VAL A 46 2.63 18.66 -10.35
N GLY A 47 1.47 18.87 -10.95
CA GLY A 47 0.81 17.86 -11.80
C GLY A 47 -0.47 18.37 -12.42
N LEU A 48 -1.10 17.49 -13.22
CA LEU A 48 -2.39 17.73 -13.85
C LEU A 48 -3.30 16.56 -13.58
N TYR A 49 -4.45 16.81 -12.96
CA TYR A 49 -5.52 15.82 -12.83
C TYR A 49 -6.41 15.89 -14.06
N ASN A 50 -6.61 14.75 -14.73
CA ASN A 50 -7.48 14.67 -15.90
C ASN A 50 -8.77 13.93 -15.53
N ALA A 51 -9.85 14.70 -15.35
CA ALA A 51 -11.14 14.17 -14.90
C ALA A 51 -11.91 13.41 -16.00
N LYS A 52 -11.60 13.65 -17.27
CA LYS A 52 -12.27 13.01 -18.43
C LYS A 52 -11.66 11.69 -18.83
N SER A 53 -10.42 11.44 -18.44
CA SER A 53 -9.71 10.28 -18.95
C SER A 53 -10.12 8.96 -18.31
N GLU A 54 -11.07 8.98 -17.30
CA GLU A 54 -11.30 7.70 -16.65
C GLU A 54 -12.72 7.59 -16.07
N GLU A 55 -13.58 6.92 -16.81
CA GLU A 55 -14.06 5.64 -16.28
C GLU A 55 -12.80 4.88 -15.87
N VAL A 56 -12.45 4.94 -14.59
CA VAL A 56 -11.27 4.24 -14.06
C VAL A 56 -11.44 2.79 -14.47
N GLU A 57 -10.63 2.34 -15.43
CA GLU A 57 -10.76 1.01 -16.01
C GLU A 57 -10.81 0.00 -14.86
N LYS A 58 -11.95 -0.69 -14.72
CA LYS A 58 -12.15 -1.65 -13.63
C LYS A 58 -11.11 -2.75 -13.73
N LYS A 59 -10.15 -2.72 -12.82
CA LYS A 59 -9.09 -3.73 -12.78
C LYS A 59 -9.65 -5.07 -12.31
N LYS A 60 -9.48 -6.08 -13.16
CA LYS A 60 -9.91 -7.47 -12.87
C LYS A 60 -8.99 -8.17 -11.84
N ASN A 61 -7.92 -7.51 -11.43
CA ASN A 61 -6.96 -8.01 -10.44
C ASN A 61 -7.57 -7.97 -9.03
N HIS A 62 -7.34 -9.01 -8.23
CA HIS A 62 -7.76 -9.01 -6.84
C HIS A 62 -6.83 -8.16 -5.97
N VAL A 63 -7.40 -7.59 -4.92
CA VAL A 63 -6.68 -7.00 -3.79
C VAL A 63 -6.78 -7.95 -2.60
N VAL A 64 -5.66 -8.39 -2.09
CA VAL A 64 -5.58 -9.26 -0.90
C VAL A 64 -5.16 -8.41 0.29
N ILE A 65 -6.02 -8.26 1.28
CA ILE A 65 -5.73 -7.51 2.51
C ILE A 65 -5.45 -8.48 3.65
N MET A 66 -4.22 -8.39 4.20
CA MET A 66 -3.74 -9.24 5.29
C MET A 66 -4.18 -8.69 6.63
N SER A 67 -5.22 -9.27 7.24
CA SER A 67 -5.84 -8.80 8.49
C SER A 67 -5.89 -9.88 9.58
N GLY A 68 -4.98 -10.86 9.54
CA GLY A 68 -4.93 -11.98 10.51
C GLY A 68 -4.16 -11.71 11.79
N GLY A 69 -3.37 -10.63 11.85
CA GLY A 69 -2.49 -10.31 12.96
C GLY A 69 -3.19 -9.88 14.25
N VAL A 70 -2.59 -10.18 15.41
CA VAL A 70 -3.11 -9.79 16.74
C VAL A 70 -2.92 -8.31 17.04
N GLY A 71 -1.90 -7.67 16.44
CA GLY A 71 -1.61 -6.25 16.65
C GLY A 71 -1.04 -5.92 18.03
N LYS A 72 -0.26 -6.81 18.64
CA LYS A 72 0.29 -6.65 20.02
C LYS A 72 1.01 -5.31 20.25
N ARG A 73 1.82 -4.87 19.29
CA ARG A 73 2.59 -3.61 19.38
C ARG A 73 1.72 -2.34 19.40
N LEU A 74 0.47 -2.43 18.96
CA LEU A 74 -0.48 -1.32 18.95
C LEU A 74 -1.40 -1.30 20.20
N SER A 75 -1.11 -2.13 21.22
CA SER A 75 -1.80 -2.06 22.50
C SER A 75 -1.65 -0.64 23.12
N PRO A 76 -2.71 -0.09 23.78
CA PRO A 76 -3.97 -0.76 24.18
C PRO A 76 -5.09 -0.76 23.11
N TYR A 77 -4.94 -0.07 21.98
CA TYR A 77 -5.99 0.09 20.97
C TYR A 77 -6.54 -1.23 20.43
N THR A 78 -5.71 -2.28 20.36
CA THR A 78 -6.07 -3.59 19.81
C THR A 78 -6.56 -4.59 20.87
N LYS A 79 -6.68 -4.20 22.14
CA LYS A 79 -7.22 -5.09 23.20
C LYS A 79 -8.65 -5.56 22.87
N LYS A 80 -9.53 -4.63 22.47
CA LYS A 80 -10.94 -4.93 22.20
C LYS A 80 -11.26 -5.12 20.72
N ILE A 81 -10.57 -4.44 19.82
CA ILE A 81 -10.84 -4.45 18.37
C ILE A 81 -9.62 -4.96 17.59
N PRO A 82 -9.80 -5.59 16.39
CA PRO A 82 -8.68 -5.97 15.55
C PRO A 82 -7.97 -4.75 14.97
N LYS A 83 -6.67 -4.85 14.65
CA LYS A 83 -5.85 -3.76 14.13
C LYS A 83 -6.49 -3.05 12.93
N ALA A 84 -7.07 -3.81 12.00
CA ALA A 84 -7.72 -3.27 10.81
C ALA A 84 -8.89 -2.29 11.11
N LEU A 85 -9.50 -2.40 12.29
CA LEU A 85 -10.61 -1.54 12.72
C LEU A 85 -10.19 -0.40 13.67
N VAL A 86 -8.89 -0.22 13.92
CA VAL A 86 -8.39 0.92 14.68
C VAL A 86 -8.64 2.21 13.89
N LEU A 87 -9.13 3.23 14.59
CA LEU A 87 -9.47 4.52 13.98
C LEU A 87 -8.24 5.40 13.81
N VAL A 88 -8.09 5.92 12.61
CA VAL A 88 -7.28 7.08 12.26
C VAL A 88 -8.26 8.20 11.94
N ASN A 89 -8.34 9.19 12.84
CA ASN A 89 -9.42 10.17 12.82
C ASN A 89 -10.81 9.48 12.85
N ASN A 90 -11.67 9.72 11.89
CA ASN A 90 -13.03 9.18 11.85
C ASN A 90 -13.18 7.91 10.99
N LYS A 91 -12.09 7.38 10.41
CA LYS A 91 -12.10 6.20 9.54
C LYS A 91 -11.25 5.08 10.12
N THR A 92 -11.66 3.84 9.88
CA THR A 92 -10.82 2.69 10.21
C THR A 92 -9.63 2.58 9.26
N LEU A 93 -8.53 1.96 9.71
CA LEU A 93 -7.41 1.63 8.81
C LEU A 93 -7.88 0.91 7.56
N LEU A 94 -8.82 -0.01 7.72
CA LEU A 94 -9.37 -0.80 6.62
C LEU A 94 -10.11 0.07 5.59
N GLU A 95 -10.93 1.04 6.04
CA GLU A 95 -11.60 1.99 5.14
C GLU A 95 -10.62 2.82 4.35
N ILE A 96 -9.62 3.39 5.03
CA ILE A 96 -8.60 4.22 4.39
C ILE A 96 -7.87 3.44 3.28
N ILE A 97 -7.46 2.21 3.56
CA ILE A 97 -6.77 1.36 2.58
C ILE A 97 -7.68 1.04 1.40
N ILE A 98 -8.93 0.67 1.67
CA ILE A 98 -9.90 0.34 0.60
C ILE A 98 -10.17 1.56 -0.28
N GLU A 99 -10.42 2.73 0.30
CA GLU A 99 -10.69 3.96 -0.45
C GLU A 99 -9.54 4.32 -1.38
N LYS A 100 -8.31 4.29 -0.85
CA LYS A 100 -7.09 4.58 -1.63
C LYS A 100 -6.91 3.62 -2.81
N ILE A 101 -7.09 2.32 -2.60
CA ILE A 101 -6.91 1.31 -3.65
C ILE A 101 -8.07 1.34 -4.66
N LYS A 102 -9.31 1.55 -4.19
CA LYS A 102 -10.51 1.67 -5.03
C LYS A 102 -10.39 2.82 -6.03
N PHE A 103 -9.75 3.92 -5.63
CA PHE A 103 -9.49 5.07 -6.50
C PHE A 103 -8.79 4.67 -7.81
N TYR A 104 -7.92 3.65 -7.78
CA TYR A 104 -7.21 3.14 -8.96
C TYR A 104 -7.97 2.03 -9.72
N GLY A 105 -9.28 1.88 -9.50
CA GLY A 105 -10.15 0.95 -10.26
C GLY A 105 -10.18 -0.49 -9.74
N PHE A 106 -9.54 -0.79 -8.63
CA PHE A 106 -9.66 -2.11 -8.00
C PHE A 106 -11.01 -2.26 -7.31
N SER A 107 -11.75 -3.33 -7.65
CA SER A 107 -13.10 -3.58 -7.14
C SER A 107 -13.29 -4.96 -6.50
N ASN A 108 -12.30 -5.86 -6.62
CA ASN A 108 -12.39 -7.24 -6.14
C ASN A 108 -11.45 -7.46 -4.95
N TYR A 109 -11.99 -7.69 -3.75
CA TYR A 109 -11.21 -7.77 -2.51
C TYR A 109 -11.28 -9.14 -1.85
N LEU A 110 -10.14 -9.61 -1.33
CA LEU A 110 -10.00 -10.85 -0.58
C LEU A 110 -9.38 -10.53 0.78
N PHE A 111 -10.13 -10.76 1.85
CA PHE A 111 -9.67 -10.48 3.20
C PHE A 111 -9.15 -11.76 3.85
N MET A 112 -7.87 -11.76 4.21
CA MET A 112 -7.25 -12.85 4.96
C MET A 112 -7.38 -12.56 6.46
N LEU A 113 -8.23 -13.31 7.14
CA LEU A 113 -8.66 -13.03 8.51
C LEU A 113 -8.23 -14.16 9.46
N ARG A 114 -7.99 -13.82 10.73
CA ARG A 114 -7.80 -14.77 11.82
C ARG A 114 -8.29 -14.21 13.15
N HIS A 115 -7.47 -13.37 13.80
CA HIS A 115 -7.79 -12.80 15.10
C HIS A 115 -8.99 -11.87 15.01
N LYS A 116 -10.01 -12.09 15.86
CA LYS A 116 -11.26 -11.30 15.89
C LYS A 116 -11.94 -11.17 14.52
N SER A 117 -11.86 -12.22 13.69
CA SER A 117 -12.39 -12.23 12.32
C SER A 117 -13.88 -11.85 12.23
N ASN A 118 -14.69 -12.21 13.23
CA ASN A 118 -16.12 -11.88 13.26
C ASN A 118 -16.37 -10.36 13.33
N LEU A 119 -15.53 -9.62 14.06
CA LEU A 119 -15.65 -8.16 14.11
C LEU A 119 -15.39 -7.52 12.74
N ILE A 120 -14.36 -8.01 12.03
CA ILE A 120 -14.07 -7.52 10.67
C ILE A 120 -15.19 -7.89 9.70
N LYS A 121 -15.68 -9.14 9.73
CA LYS A 121 -16.80 -9.58 8.88
C LYS A 121 -18.06 -8.74 9.11
N ASN A 122 -18.42 -8.51 10.37
CA ASN A 122 -19.59 -7.68 10.72
C ASN A 122 -19.42 -6.23 10.23
N TYR A 123 -18.21 -5.70 10.38
CA TYR A 123 -17.89 -4.36 9.88
C TYR A 123 -18.02 -4.27 8.35
N LEU A 124 -17.41 -5.20 7.62
CA LEU A 124 -17.51 -5.28 6.16
C LEU A 124 -18.97 -5.37 5.71
N LYS A 125 -19.77 -6.23 6.35
CA LYS A 125 -21.19 -6.38 6.05
C LYS A 125 -21.99 -5.09 6.27
N LYS A 126 -21.73 -4.35 7.36
CA LYS A 126 -22.47 -3.14 7.70
C LYS A 126 -22.10 -1.91 6.87
N LYS A 127 -20.81 -1.75 6.57
CA LYS A 127 -20.27 -0.50 6.01
C LYS A 127 -19.87 -0.60 4.52
N ILE A 128 -19.60 -1.80 4.00
CA ILE A 128 -18.91 -1.94 2.72
C ILE A 128 -19.70 -2.78 1.69
N THR A 129 -20.70 -3.55 2.10
CA THR A 129 -21.43 -4.54 1.26
C THR A 129 -21.86 -4.01 -0.11
N ASN A 130 -22.35 -2.78 -0.19
CA ASN A 130 -22.91 -2.24 -1.44
C ASN A 130 -21.88 -1.55 -2.34
N SER A 131 -20.61 -1.48 -1.92
CA SER A 131 -19.57 -0.72 -2.64
C SER A 131 -18.45 -1.56 -3.21
N LEU A 132 -18.31 -2.83 -2.81
CA LEU A 132 -17.21 -3.71 -3.18
C LEU A 132 -17.66 -5.16 -3.41
N ASN A 133 -17.00 -5.84 -4.36
CA ASN A 133 -17.04 -7.29 -4.45
C ASN A 133 -15.97 -7.87 -3.53
N TYR A 134 -16.34 -8.63 -2.49
CA TYR A 134 -15.35 -9.17 -1.57
C TYR A 134 -15.65 -10.60 -1.09
N LYS A 135 -14.57 -11.30 -0.68
CA LYS A 135 -14.63 -12.59 0.01
C LYS A 135 -13.71 -12.58 1.22
N CYS A 136 -14.12 -13.28 2.28
CA CYS A 136 -13.34 -13.44 3.50
C CYS A 136 -12.83 -14.87 3.63
N PHE A 137 -11.53 -15.03 3.89
CA PHE A 137 -10.88 -16.31 4.18
C PHE A 137 -10.38 -16.29 5.61
N VAL A 138 -10.80 -17.25 6.41
CA VAL A 138 -10.44 -17.32 7.84
C VAL A 138 -9.44 -18.45 8.05
N GLU A 139 -8.27 -18.09 8.57
CA GLU A 139 -7.26 -19.06 9.01
C GLU A 139 -7.72 -19.76 10.29
N LYS A 140 -7.70 -21.07 10.29
CA LYS A 140 -7.99 -21.88 11.50
C LYS A 140 -6.80 -21.90 12.46
N THR A 141 -5.59 -21.87 11.93
CA THR A 141 -4.31 -21.87 12.67
C THR A 141 -3.43 -20.73 12.15
N PRO A 142 -2.44 -20.23 12.92
CA PRO A 142 -1.50 -19.22 12.43
C PRO A 142 -0.69 -19.77 11.27
N LEU A 143 -0.82 -19.13 10.09
CA LEU A 143 -0.10 -19.53 8.87
C LEU A 143 1.02 -18.54 8.48
N GLY A 144 1.26 -17.53 9.30
CA GLY A 144 2.21 -16.46 8.97
C GLY A 144 1.64 -15.48 7.93
N THR A 145 2.44 -14.50 7.53
CA THR A 145 2.00 -13.45 6.60
C THR A 145 1.91 -13.91 5.14
N ALA A 146 2.42 -15.10 4.80
CA ALA A 146 2.35 -15.65 3.45
C ALA A 146 1.60 -16.98 3.37
N GLY A 147 1.60 -17.80 4.42
CA GLY A 147 1.02 -19.14 4.37
C GLY A 147 -0.47 -19.16 4.09
N SER A 148 -1.20 -18.14 4.54
CA SER A 148 -2.63 -17.97 4.26
C SER A 148 -2.93 -17.78 2.77
N LEU A 149 -1.99 -17.31 1.97
CA LEU A 149 -2.15 -17.19 0.51
C LEU A 149 -2.43 -18.53 -0.16
N LYS A 150 -2.06 -19.65 0.48
CA LYS A 150 -2.40 -20.98 -0.02
C LYS A 150 -3.90 -21.22 -0.16
N LEU A 151 -4.74 -20.54 0.64
CA LEU A 151 -6.19 -20.59 0.53
C LEU A 151 -6.72 -19.94 -0.77
N LEU A 152 -5.89 -19.13 -1.43
CA LEU A 152 -6.25 -18.42 -2.66
C LEU A 152 -5.88 -19.17 -3.94
N LYS A 153 -5.25 -20.36 -3.86
CA LYS A 153 -4.69 -21.09 -5.01
C LYS A 153 -5.66 -21.24 -6.20
N ASN A 154 -6.95 -21.48 -5.92
CA ASN A 154 -7.97 -21.66 -6.95
C ASN A 154 -8.87 -20.42 -7.16
N VAL A 155 -8.60 -19.34 -6.44
CA VAL A 155 -9.40 -18.10 -6.45
C VAL A 155 -8.76 -17.06 -7.36
N VAL A 156 -7.46 -16.81 -7.19
CA VAL A 156 -6.73 -15.82 -7.97
C VAL A 156 -6.22 -16.45 -9.26
N LYS A 157 -6.57 -15.85 -10.41
CA LYS A 157 -6.18 -16.33 -11.75
C LYS A 157 -5.22 -15.36 -12.47
N ARG A 158 -5.02 -14.17 -11.90
CA ARG A 158 -4.16 -13.09 -12.42
C ARG A 158 -3.26 -12.60 -11.30
N SER A 159 -2.21 -11.84 -11.64
CA SER A 159 -1.44 -11.13 -10.64
C SER A 159 -2.36 -10.35 -9.70
N PHE A 160 -2.04 -10.32 -8.42
CA PHE A 160 -2.88 -9.69 -7.40
C PHE A 160 -2.06 -8.74 -6.54
N LEU A 161 -2.69 -7.65 -6.14
CA LEU A 161 -2.15 -6.71 -5.15
C LEU A 161 -2.31 -7.34 -3.75
N LEU A 162 -1.26 -7.37 -2.97
CA LEU A 162 -1.29 -7.78 -1.57
C LEU A 162 -0.81 -6.63 -0.71
N ILE A 163 -1.55 -6.32 0.35
CA ILE A 163 -1.23 -5.25 1.29
C ILE A 163 -1.50 -5.68 2.73
N ASN A 164 -0.62 -5.28 3.63
CA ASN A 164 -0.85 -5.40 5.07
C ASN A 164 -1.90 -4.38 5.53
N CYS A 165 -2.81 -4.79 6.42
CA CYS A 165 -3.92 -3.94 6.90
C CYS A 165 -3.49 -2.75 7.78
N ASP A 166 -2.21 -2.57 7.99
CA ASP A 166 -1.62 -1.50 8.81
C ASP A 166 -0.81 -0.50 7.99
N ILE A 167 -0.76 -0.65 6.68
CA ILE A 167 -0.01 0.24 5.79
C ILE A 167 -0.96 1.27 5.17
N ILE A 168 -0.71 2.54 5.45
CA ILE A 168 -1.33 3.66 4.75
C ILE A 168 -0.30 4.21 3.78
N SER A 169 -0.63 4.22 2.48
CA SER A 169 0.27 4.72 1.45
C SER A 169 -0.50 5.48 0.36
N ASP A 170 0.11 6.54 -0.15
CA ASP A 170 -0.36 7.30 -1.32
C ASP A 170 0.26 6.78 -2.62
N LEU A 171 0.85 5.58 -2.59
CA LEU A 171 1.38 4.89 -3.75
C LEU A 171 0.37 4.84 -4.89
N ASP A 172 0.80 5.13 -6.11
CA ASP A 172 -0.01 4.85 -7.30
C ASP A 172 -0.09 3.34 -7.55
N TYR A 173 -1.19 2.73 -7.09
CA TYR A 173 -1.40 1.28 -7.24
C TYR A 173 -1.65 0.87 -8.70
N GLY A 174 -2.07 1.83 -9.55
CA GLY A 174 -2.23 1.62 -10.98
C GLY A 174 -0.89 1.49 -11.67
N GLU A 175 0.00 2.46 -11.46
CA GLU A 175 1.35 2.44 -12.01
C GLU A 175 2.18 1.29 -11.42
N PHE A 176 2.01 0.95 -10.16
CA PHE A 176 2.67 -0.22 -9.57
C PHE A 176 2.27 -1.52 -10.29
N LEU A 177 0.98 -1.68 -10.64
CA LEU A 177 0.51 -2.83 -11.43
C LEU A 177 1.07 -2.81 -12.86
N ASN A 178 1.14 -1.63 -13.49
CA ASN A 178 1.72 -1.47 -14.82
C ASN A 178 3.21 -1.80 -14.84
N PHE A 179 3.96 -1.33 -13.84
CA PHE A 179 5.37 -1.67 -13.65
C PHE A 179 5.58 -3.18 -13.52
N HIS A 180 4.77 -3.85 -12.69
CA HIS A 180 4.83 -5.30 -12.53
C HIS A 180 4.65 -6.04 -13.87
N LYS A 181 3.66 -5.62 -14.68
CA LYS A 181 3.41 -6.20 -16.00
C LYS A 181 4.56 -5.92 -16.97
N LYS A 182 5.04 -4.66 -17.05
CA LYS A 182 6.16 -4.25 -17.93
C LYS A 182 7.44 -5.01 -17.61
N THR A 183 7.73 -5.21 -16.34
CA THR A 183 8.94 -5.93 -15.92
C THR A 183 8.80 -7.45 -16.06
N LYS A 184 7.60 -7.97 -16.33
CA LYS A 184 7.30 -9.41 -16.33
C LYS A 184 7.80 -10.09 -15.05
N ALA A 185 7.65 -9.40 -13.93
CA ALA A 185 8.07 -9.91 -12.62
C ALA A 185 7.11 -11.00 -12.10
N HIS A 186 7.60 -11.81 -11.19
CA HIS A 186 6.76 -12.80 -10.48
C HIS A 186 6.32 -12.27 -9.12
N ILE A 187 7.17 -11.41 -8.53
CA ILE A 187 6.87 -10.65 -7.33
C ILE A 187 7.45 -9.24 -7.55
N SER A 188 6.64 -8.22 -7.33
CA SER A 188 7.09 -6.82 -7.18
C SER A 188 6.85 -6.40 -5.76
N ILE A 189 7.87 -5.83 -5.11
CA ILE A 189 7.86 -5.39 -3.72
C ILE A 189 7.92 -3.87 -3.72
N ALA A 190 6.92 -3.20 -3.16
CA ALA A 190 7.02 -1.78 -2.89
C ALA A 190 7.95 -1.56 -1.70
N VAL A 191 8.97 -0.72 -1.86
CA VAL A 191 10.00 -0.45 -0.86
C VAL A 191 10.02 1.02 -0.49
N LYS A 192 10.24 1.31 0.79
CA LYS A 192 10.48 2.67 1.28
C LYS A 192 11.97 2.83 1.59
N GLU A 193 12.61 3.83 0.99
CA GLU A 193 13.96 4.20 1.39
C GLU A 193 13.89 4.95 2.72
N ILE A 194 14.72 4.55 3.66
CA ILE A 194 14.93 5.24 4.94
C ILE A 194 16.41 5.47 5.16
N GLU A 195 16.74 6.54 5.88
CA GLU A 195 18.09 6.80 6.35
C GLU A 195 18.30 6.13 7.71
N SER A 196 19.31 5.28 7.79
CA SER A 196 19.81 4.72 9.05
C SER A 196 21.05 5.51 9.46
N ARG A 197 20.97 6.27 10.55
CA ARG A 197 22.06 7.06 11.10
C ARG A 197 22.71 6.30 12.24
N THR A 198 24.03 6.34 12.27
CA THR A 198 24.83 5.86 13.41
C THR A 198 25.42 7.09 14.11
N ASP A 199 25.17 7.25 15.42
CA ASP A 199 25.64 8.42 16.16
C ASP A 199 27.12 8.34 16.58
N PHE A 200 27.80 7.28 16.17
CA PHE A 200 29.19 6.96 16.50
C PHE A 200 30.04 6.80 15.23
N GLY A 201 31.35 7.00 15.37
CA GLY A 201 32.31 6.60 14.36
C GLY A 201 32.27 5.07 14.13
N VAL A 202 32.13 4.65 12.89
CA VAL A 202 32.11 3.22 12.49
C VAL A 202 33.49 2.81 12.05
N ILE A 203 34.09 1.82 12.71
CA ILE A 203 35.41 1.25 12.39
C ILE A 203 35.21 0.05 11.49
N LYS A 204 35.84 0.06 10.30
CA LYS A 204 35.88 -1.08 9.39
C LYS A 204 37.21 -1.84 9.58
N ALA A 205 37.09 -3.11 10.00
CA ALA A 205 38.26 -3.92 10.29
C ALA A 205 38.17 -5.31 9.65
N LYS A 206 39.33 -5.90 9.33
CA LYS A 206 39.49 -7.31 8.94
C LYS A 206 40.39 -7.99 9.97
N GLY A 207 39.82 -8.86 10.78
CA GLY A 207 40.48 -9.32 12.01
C GLY A 207 40.71 -8.12 12.94
N ASN A 208 41.95 -7.94 13.40
CA ASN A 208 42.33 -6.83 14.28
C ASN A 208 42.90 -5.61 13.51
N ARG A 209 42.97 -5.67 12.17
CA ARG A 209 43.52 -4.57 11.34
C ARG A 209 42.41 -3.67 10.86
N VAL A 210 42.44 -2.41 11.29
CA VAL A 210 41.56 -1.35 10.82
C VAL A 210 41.96 -0.93 9.41
N TYR A 211 41.01 -0.79 8.49
CA TYR A 211 41.29 -0.34 7.11
C TYR A 211 40.50 0.91 6.72
N ASP A 212 39.46 1.29 7.49
CA ASP A 212 38.67 2.48 7.21
C ASP A 212 37.90 2.93 8.46
N LEU A 213 37.57 4.23 8.53
CA LEU A 213 36.71 4.83 9.55
C LEU A 213 35.72 5.79 8.89
N GLU A 214 34.46 5.72 9.30
CA GLU A 214 33.41 6.65 8.87
C GLU A 214 32.78 7.32 10.07
N GLU A 215 32.87 8.66 10.15
CA GLU A 215 32.24 9.40 11.25
C GLU A 215 30.75 9.55 10.99
N LYS A 216 29.92 9.06 11.93
CA LYS A 216 28.44 9.15 11.90
C LYS A 216 27.82 8.85 10.54
N PRO A 217 28.10 7.68 9.94
CA PRO A 217 27.66 7.39 8.58
C PRO A 217 26.13 7.35 8.47
N ILE A 218 25.62 7.89 7.37
CA ILE A 218 24.22 7.81 6.99
C ILE A 218 24.09 6.76 5.89
N LYS A 219 23.42 5.66 6.18
CA LYS A 219 23.16 4.60 5.18
C LYS A 219 21.72 4.67 4.72
N LYS A 220 21.52 4.75 3.40
CA LYS A 220 20.21 4.59 2.78
C LYS A 220 19.89 3.11 2.63
N ILE A 221 18.77 2.68 3.19
CA ILE A 221 18.34 1.28 3.12
C ILE A 221 16.89 1.20 2.63
N ASN A 222 16.63 0.24 1.75
CA ASN A 222 15.28 -0.07 1.29
C ASN A 222 14.62 -1.02 2.28
N ILE A 223 13.56 -0.54 2.95
CA ILE A 223 12.73 -1.38 3.80
C ILE A 223 11.51 -1.89 3.05
N ASN A 224 11.01 -3.04 3.47
CA ASN A 224 9.82 -3.65 2.91
C ASN A 224 8.58 -2.81 3.25
N GLY A 225 7.91 -2.27 2.23
CA GLY A 225 6.74 -1.41 2.38
C GLY A 225 5.44 -2.13 2.73
N GLY A 226 5.44 -3.47 2.81
CA GLY A 226 4.23 -4.24 3.12
C GLY A 226 3.17 -4.23 2.01
N ILE A 227 3.55 -3.88 0.79
CA ILE A 227 2.71 -3.82 -0.41
C ILE A 227 3.42 -4.60 -1.52
N TYR A 228 2.70 -5.48 -2.20
CA TYR A 228 3.27 -6.38 -3.20
C TYR A 228 2.33 -6.59 -4.37
N ILE A 229 2.88 -6.91 -5.54
CA ILE A 229 2.13 -7.56 -6.61
C ILE A 229 2.74 -8.94 -6.85
N ILE A 230 1.90 -9.96 -6.87
CA ILE A 230 2.32 -11.36 -6.86
C ILE A 230 1.60 -12.13 -7.96
N GLU A 231 2.35 -12.90 -8.74
CA GLU A 231 1.80 -13.84 -9.71
C GLU A 231 1.21 -15.09 -9.01
N PRO A 232 0.05 -15.62 -9.46
CA PRO A 232 -0.61 -16.76 -8.83
C PRO A 232 0.29 -17.99 -8.66
N LYS A 233 1.23 -18.20 -9.57
CA LYS A 233 2.15 -19.35 -9.52
C LYS A 233 3.05 -19.36 -8.29
N ILE A 234 3.31 -18.21 -7.68
CA ILE A 234 4.10 -18.10 -6.42
C ILE A 234 3.41 -18.82 -5.27
N ILE A 235 2.07 -18.87 -5.26
CA ILE A 235 1.29 -19.59 -4.24
C ILE A 235 1.64 -21.10 -4.21
N ASN A 236 2.09 -21.67 -5.33
CA ASN A 236 2.51 -23.08 -5.39
C ASN A 236 3.76 -23.37 -4.58
N LEU A 237 4.56 -22.36 -4.27
CA LEU A 237 5.75 -22.49 -3.41
C LEU A 237 5.39 -22.69 -1.93
N ILE A 238 4.14 -22.46 -1.54
CA ILE A 238 3.65 -22.61 -0.18
C ILE A 238 3.08 -24.03 -0.02
N LYS A 239 3.55 -24.78 0.99
CA LYS A 239 3.03 -26.11 1.30
C LYS A 239 1.65 -25.98 1.98
N LYS A 240 0.88 -27.06 1.99
CA LYS A 240 -0.43 -27.10 2.68
C LYS A 240 -0.23 -26.92 4.19
N LYS A 241 -0.98 -26.00 4.81
CA LYS A 241 -0.91 -25.66 6.24
C LYS A 241 0.47 -25.16 6.73
N GLU A 242 1.31 -24.71 5.85
CA GLU A 242 2.63 -24.18 6.21
C GLU A 242 2.50 -22.82 6.90
N ASN A 243 3.20 -22.68 8.04
CA ASN A 243 3.41 -21.37 8.66
C ASN A 243 4.66 -20.74 8.04
N ILE A 244 4.47 -19.78 7.17
CA ILE A 244 5.55 -19.09 6.45
C ILE A 244 5.26 -17.59 6.38
N ASP A 245 6.27 -16.77 6.62
CA ASP A 245 6.18 -15.33 6.44
C ASP A 245 6.51 -14.91 4.99
N MET A 246 6.24 -13.66 4.66
CA MET A 246 6.43 -13.13 3.32
C MET A 246 7.92 -13.08 2.93
N ILE A 247 8.82 -12.78 3.86
CA ILE A 247 10.26 -12.73 3.62
C ILE A 247 10.76 -14.11 3.21
N SER A 248 10.36 -15.15 3.95
CA SER A 248 10.72 -16.54 3.66
C SER A 248 10.16 -17.02 2.32
N LEU A 249 8.93 -16.62 1.95
CA LEU A 249 8.36 -16.93 0.65
C LEU A 249 9.14 -16.25 -0.48
N ILE A 250 9.50 -14.98 -0.32
CA ILE A 250 10.30 -14.22 -1.30
C ILE A 250 11.68 -14.86 -1.47
N LYS A 251 12.38 -15.20 -0.38
CA LYS A 251 13.66 -15.92 -0.43
C LYS A 251 13.54 -17.24 -1.18
N ARG A 252 12.46 -18.00 -0.93
CA ARG A 252 12.17 -19.26 -1.65
C ARG A 252 11.92 -19.03 -3.14
N ALA A 253 11.23 -17.94 -3.51
CA ALA A 253 11.01 -17.57 -4.89
C ALA A 253 12.33 -17.22 -5.60
N ILE A 254 13.18 -16.41 -4.98
CA ILE A 254 14.53 -16.06 -5.49
C ILE A 254 15.36 -17.32 -5.70
N LYS A 255 15.43 -18.23 -4.70
CA LYS A 255 16.16 -19.50 -4.81
C LYS A 255 15.68 -20.40 -5.96
N LYS A 256 14.41 -20.23 -6.36
CA LYS A 256 13.81 -20.94 -7.51
C LYS A 256 13.83 -20.14 -8.81
N ASN A 257 14.72 -19.14 -8.90
CA ASN A 257 14.92 -18.28 -10.07
C ASN A 257 13.65 -17.54 -10.55
N TYR A 258 12.68 -17.27 -9.65
CA TYR A 258 11.60 -16.37 -9.97
C TYR A 258 12.10 -14.92 -9.97
N LYS A 259 11.67 -14.13 -10.96
CA LYS A 259 12.03 -12.71 -11.04
C LYS A 259 11.32 -11.93 -9.94
N VAL A 260 12.10 -11.40 -9.00
CA VAL A 260 11.64 -10.51 -7.93
C VAL A 260 12.25 -9.14 -8.16
N VAL A 261 11.41 -8.10 -8.14
CA VAL A 261 11.83 -6.71 -8.38
C VAL A 261 11.34 -5.80 -7.28
N ILE A 262 12.00 -4.65 -7.11
CA ILE A 262 11.55 -3.61 -6.19
C ILE A 262 10.90 -2.46 -6.97
N TYR A 263 9.98 -1.74 -6.29
CA TYR A 263 9.35 -0.51 -6.75
C TYR A 263 9.42 0.53 -5.62
N PRO A 264 10.11 1.67 -5.80
CA PRO A 264 10.26 2.64 -4.74
C PRO A 264 8.96 3.39 -4.44
N ILE A 265 8.69 3.62 -3.17
CA ILE A 265 7.61 4.47 -2.68
C ILE A 265 8.22 5.83 -2.34
N TYR A 266 7.98 6.83 -3.17
CA TYR A 266 8.39 8.21 -2.89
C TYR A 266 7.34 8.95 -2.08
N GLU A 267 6.08 8.58 -2.25
CA GLU A 267 4.90 9.16 -1.65
C GLU A 267 4.84 8.89 -0.14
N LYS A 268 3.81 9.42 0.50
CA LYS A 268 3.52 9.14 1.91
C LYS A 268 3.32 7.63 2.12
N TRP A 269 4.01 7.15 3.13
CA TRP A 269 3.92 5.76 3.59
C TRP A 269 4.03 5.71 5.11
N ILE A 270 3.09 5.05 5.77
CA ILE A 270 3.04 4.94 7.23
C ILE A 270 2.68 3.49 7.61
N ASP A 271 3.56 2.82 8.38
CA ASP A 271 3.23 1.58 9.10
C ASP A 271 2.59 1.94 10.44
N VAL A 272 1.28 1.73 10.57
CA VAL A 272 0.53 1.97 11.80
C VAL A 272 0.68 0.77 12.74
N GLY A 273 1.92 0.46 13.11
CA GLY A 273 2.27 -0.70 13.94
C GLY A 273 2.35 -0.44 15.44
N THR A 274 2.46 0.82 15.86
CA THR A 274 2.68 1.26 17.25
C THR A 274 1.79 2.45 17.61
N PRO A 275 1.58 2.76 18.91
CA PRO A 275 0.85 3.96 19.32
C PRO A 275 1.45 5.26 18.76
N ASN A 276 2.78 5.34 18.66
CA ASN A 276 3.46 6.50 18.08
C ASN A 276 3.15 6.65 16.58
N SER A 277 3.27 5.57 15.80
CA SER A 277 2.93 5.62 14.37
C SER A 277 1.44 5.88 14.12
N LEU A 278 0.55 5.45 15.03
CA LEU A 278 -0.86 5.81 14.98
C LEU A 278 -1.06 7.33 15.20
N ARG A 279 -0.33 7.94 16.16
CA ARG A 279 -0.39 9.38 16.37
C ARG A 279 0.11 10.16 15.13
N ILE A 280 1.19 9.68 14.51
CA ILE A 280 1.69 10.25 13.26
C ILE A 280 0.65 10.12 12.15
N ALA A 281 0.01 8.95 12.00
CA ALA A 281 -1.04 8.74 11.00
C ALA A 281 -2.21 9.72 11.20
N ARG A 282 -2.67 9.93 12.44
CA ARG A 282 -3.77 10.87 12.76
C ARG A 282 -3.46 12.33 12.43
N LYS A 283 -2.18 12.73 12.41
CA LYS A 283 -1.77 14.09 12.02
C LYS A 283 -1.66 14.26 10.52
N ASN A 284 -1.45 13.17 9.79
CA ASN A 284 -1.06 13.21 8.37
C ASN A 284 -2.11 12.59 7.41
N VAL A 285 -3.16 12.01 7.93
CA VAL A 285 -4.29 11.41 7.20
C VAL A 285 -5.59 12.04 7.68
#